data_3d3bbdb8040a0add65fd6a839efd2498
#
_entry.id   3d3bbdb8040a0add65fd6a839efd2498
#
_cell.length_a   1.000
_cell.length_b   1.000
_cell.length_c   1.000
_cell.angle_alpha   90.00
_cell.angle_beta   90.00
_cell.angle_gamma   90.00
#
_symmetry.space_group_name_H-M   'P 1'
#
loop_
_entity.id
_entity.type
_entity.pdbx_description
1 polymer ?
#
loop_
_entity_poly.entity_id
_entity_poly.type
_entity_poly.pdbx_seq_one_letter_code
_entity_poly.pdbx_strand_id
1 'polypeptide(L)'
;EMICEYADSKEMIDYAKSVGAKGITVSGVCCTSNEVAMRRGVPMAGNFLQQENVVLTGACEAIVVDVQCIFPALGPLSKCFHTKFVTTSPIAQMPDSEFIRFNAETAGENAKAIVKMAIDNFKNRKPELVHIPQLKQKATVGYSVEAIVKVLDGVTNSQVDVTGTTKPLLECITSGVIRGAVAMVGCNNPKIRPDYAHIELMKKCIANDIVVIASGCSAQAAAKAGLMDKSAKDLCGAGLKRVCELADIPPVLHMGSCVDISRMMILAAELAKDAGLQINQLPVVGCAPEWMSEKAVSIGNYVVGTGIDTFLGVDPYVSGSSEMCELLTEGTRKWTGAAYTVETDIEKLVDLMIERIEEKRTALGI
;
A
#
# COMPACT_ATOMS: atom_id res chain seq x y z
N GLU A 1 -5.09 14.79 6.51
CA GLU A 1 -6.27 15.29 5.77
C GLU A 1 -6.43 16.79 5.89
N MET A 2 -6.44 17.37 7.08
CA MET A 2 -6.60 18.82 7.29
C MET A 2 -5.58 19.67 6.53
N ILE A 3 -4.33 19.21 6.38
CA ILE A 3 -3.33 19.88 5.53
C ILE A 3 -3.83 19.97 4.08
N CYS A 4 -4.43 18.91 3.54
CA CYS A 4 -5.00 18.93 2.20
C CYS A 4 -6.18 19.91 2.10
N GLU A 5 -7.05 19.94 3.11
CA GLU A 5 -8.19 20.88 3.15
C GLU A 5 -7.75 22.33 3.14
N TYR A 6 -6.76 22.68 3.95
CA TYR A 6 -6.22 24.04 3.94
C TYR A 6 -5.46 24.37 2.66
N ALA A 7 -4.70 23.39 2.11
CA ALA A 7 -4.00 23.59 0.85
C ALA A 7 -4.96 23.86 -0.33
N ASP A 8 -6.15 23.26 -0.31
CA ASP A 8 -7.20 23.46 -1.31
C ASP A 8 -8.09 24.68 -1.02
N SER A 9 -7.93 25.33 0.16
CA SER A 9 -8.74 26.49 0.53
C SER A 9 -8.40 27.72 -0.32
N LYS A 10 -9.44 28.48 -0.66
CA LYS A 10 -9.26 29.72 -1.41
C LYS A 10 -8.30 30.69 -0.70
N GLU A 11 -8.39 30.78 0.63
CA GLU A 11 -7.53 31.64 1.46
C GLU A 11 -6.04 31.31 1.23
N MET A 12 -5.67 30.03 1.34
CA MET A 12 -4.27 29.63 1.20
C MET A 12 -3.78 29.69 -0.24
N ILE A 13 -4.63 29.38 -1.21
CA ILE A 13 -4.30 29.52 -2.64
C ILE A 13 -4.05 30.98 -3.01
N ASP A 14 -4.90 31.89 -2.54
CA ASP A 14 -4.72 33.31 -2.80
C ASP A 14 -3.46 33.85 -2.08
N TYR A 15 -3.20 33.36 -0.88
CA TYR A 15 -1.95 33.67 -0.17
C TYR A 15 -0.71 33.15 -0.92
N ALA A 16 -0.73 31.93 -1.41
CA ALA A 16 0.36 31.39 -2.21
C ALA A 16 0.64 32.24 -3.47
N LYS A 17 -0.42 32.68 -4.16
CA LYS A 17 -0.29 33.57 -5.32
C LYS A 17 0.29 34.93 -4.93
N SER A 18 -0.03 35.46 -3.76
CA SER A 18 0.50 36.76 -3.30
C SER A 18 2.01 36.74 -3.06
N VAL A 19 2.60 35.59 -2.79
CA VAL A 19 4.06 35.42 -2.65
C VAL A 19 4.74 34.98 -3.95
N GLY A 20 4.01 34.92 -5.07
CA GLY A 20 4.52 34.60 -6.40
C GLY A 20 4.44 33.12 -6.80
N ALA A 21 3.85 32.26 -5.99
CA ALA A 21 3.60 30.86 -6.34
C ALA A 21 2.39 30.73 -7.28
N LYS A 22 2.34 29.68 -8.09
CA LYS A 22 1.20 29.39 -8.98
C LYS A 22 0.02 28.75 -8.24
N GLY A 23 0.27 28.16 -7.09
CA GLY A 23 -0.70 27.43 -6.27
C GLY A 23 0.02 26.56 -5.25
N ILE A 24 -0.69 25.62 -4.66
CA ILE A 24 -0.19 24.65 -3.68
C ILE A 24 -0.38 23.25 -4.24
N THR A 25 0.61 22.40 -4.13
CA THR A 25 0.52 20.98 -4.44
C THR A 25 0.88 20.18 -3.20
N VAL A 26 -0.05 19.36 -2.74
CA VAL A 26 0.22 18.34 -1.72
C VAL A 26 0.49 17.02 -2.42
N SER A 27 1.52 16.32 -1.99
CA SER A 27 1.84 14.98 -2.47
C SER A 27 2.13 14.07 -1.27
N GLY A 28 1.69 12.82 -1.35
CA GLY A 28 1.93 11.87 -0.29
C GLY A 28 3.20 11.05 -0.50
N VAL A 29 3.82 10.63 0.59
CA VAL A 29 4.97 9.72 0.59
C VAL A 29 4.68 8.56 1.52
N CYS A 30 5.10 7.34 1.16
CA CYS A 30 4.96 6.13 1.96
C CYS A 30 3.50 5.81 2.34
N CYS A 31 3.22 5.39 3.57
CA CYS A 31 1.86 5.05 4.02
C CYS A 31 0.89 6.23 3.95
N THR A 32 1.32 7.42 4.36
CA THR A 32 0.50 8.64 4.26
C THR A 32 0.08 8.94 2.82
N SER A 33 0.95 8.65 1.84
CA SER A 33 0.60 8.73 0.41
C SER A 33 -0.63 7.91 0.05
N ASN A 34 -0.65 6.66 0.50
CA ASN A 34 -1.77 5.76 0.21
C ASN A 34 -3.07 6.24 0.85
N GLU A 35 -3.00 6.77 2.10
CA GLU A 35 -4.16 7.32 2.80
C GLU A 35 -4.75 8.55 2.10
N VAL A 36 -3.89 9.52 1.78
CA VAL A 36 -4.38 10.77 1.16
C VAL A 36 -4.76 10.56 -0.31
N ALA A 37 -4.10 9.65 -1.03
CA ALA A 37 -4.50 9.28 -2.38
C ALA A 37 -5.91 8.63 -2.39
N MET A 38 -6.15 7.69 -1.50
CA MET A 38 -7.43 7.01 -1.38
C MET A 38 -8.58 7.94 -1.03
N ARG A 39 -8.35 8.92 -0.16
CA ARG A 39 -9.40 9.80 0.40
C ARG A 39 -9.56 11.11 -0.35
N ARG A 40 -8.49 11.65 -0.92
CA ARG A 40 -8.42 12.99 -1.50
C ARG A 40 -7.93 13.03 -2.95
N GLY A 41 -7.52 11.89 -3.52
CA GLY A 41 -6.94 11.86 -4.86
C GLY A 41 -5.59 12.57 -4.98
N VAL A 42 -4.89 12.75 -3.87
CA VAL A 42 -3.57 13.43 -3.82
C VAL A 42 -2.52 12.54 -4.51
N PRO A 43 -1.63 13.11 -5.34
CA PRO A 43 -0.59 12.35 -6.01
C PRO A 43 0.35 11.62 -5.06
N MET A 44 0.77 10.42 -5.45
CA MET A 44 1.81 9.66 -4.78
C MET A 44 3.19 10.12 -5.29
N ALA A 45 4.01 10.71 -4.41
CA ALA A 45 5.36 11.17 -4.77
C ALA A 45 6.43 10.10 -4.64
N GLY A 46 6.21 9.09 -3.81
CA GLY A 46 7.16 8.00 -3.63
C GLY A 46 6.84 7.11 -2.44
N ASN A 47 7.53 5.97 -2.40
CA ASN A 47 7.46 5.03 -1.29
C ASN A 47 8.56 5.30 -0.24
N PHE A 48 8.76 4.33 0.67
CA PHE A 48 9.70 4.44 1.78
C PHE A 48 11.12 4.86 1.35
N LEU A 49 11.71 4.20 0.35
CA LEU A 49 13.08 4.49 -0.10
C LEU A 49 13.21 5.75 -0.97
N GLN A 50 12.11 6.46 -1.23
CA GLN A 50 12.10 7.63 -2.10
C GLN A 50 11.86 8.94 -1.33
N GLN A 51 11.83 8.92 0.00
CA GLN A 51 11.61 10.11 0.82
C GLN A 51 12.64 11.20 0.55
N GLU A 52 13.90 10.82 0.47
CA GLU A 52 15.00 11.75 0.18
C GLU A 52 14.87 12.37 -1.22
N ASN A 53 14.42 11.58 -2.20
CA ASN A 53 14.24 12.05 -3.58
C ASN A 53 13.24 13.21 -3.67
N VAL A 54 12.23 13.24 -2.80
CA VAL A 54 11.27 14.36 -2.75
C VAL A 54 11.97 15.66 -2.38
N VAL A 55 12.85 15.64 -1.38
CA VAL A 55 13.66 16.80 -1.01
C VAL A 55 14.65 17.17 -2.11
N LEU A 56 15.30 16.16 -2.72
CA LEU A 56 16.27 16.34 -3.81
C LEU A 56 15.67 16.99 -5.07
N THR A 57 14.34 16.98 -5.24
CA THR A 57 13.71 17.74 -6.32
C THR A 57 13.95 19.25 -6.23
N GLY A 58 14.36 19.76 -5.06
CA GLY A 58 14.51 21.19 -4.81
C GLY A 58 13.20 21.99 -4.89
N ALA A 59 12.06 21.32 -5.00
CA ALA A 59 10.74 21.91 -5.16
C ALA A 59 9.80 21.68 -3.97
N CYS A 60 10.32 21.10 -2.89
CA CYS A 60 9.56 20.79 -1.68
C CYS A 60 9.74 21.88 -0.62
N GLU A 61 8.71 22.64 -0.32
CA GLU A 61 8.74 23.70 0.68
C GLU A 61 8.70 23.15 2.11
N ALA A 62 7.91 22.10 2.33
CA ALA A 62 7.82 21.42 3.62
C ALA A 62 7.59 19.93 3.43
N ILE A 63 8.26 19.12 4.23
CA ILE A 63 7.97 17.70 4.42
C ILE A 63 7.46 17.50 5.85
N VAL A 64 6.29 16.90 5.98
CA VAL A 64 5.62 16.71 7.25
C VAL A 64 5.54 15.23 7.55
N VAL A 65 6.01 14.83 8.71
CA VAL A 65 6.07 13.42 9.12
C VAL A 65 5.41 13.22 10.47
N ASP A 66 4.92 12.00 10.70
CA ASP A 66 4.21 11.65 11.92
C ASP A 66 4.99 10.67 12.81
N VAL A 67 4.85 9.34 12.59
CA VAL A 67 5.27 8.37 13.61
C VAL A 67 6.23 7.31 13.11
N GLN A 68 6.23 6.91 11.83
CA GLN A 68 7.00 5.75 11.37
C GLN A 68 7.46 5.86 9.92
N CYS A 69 8.40 5.00 9.55
CA CYS A 69 9.01 4.97 8.22
C CYS A 69 9.62 6.33 7.83
N ILE A 70 10.34 6.94 8.76
CA ILE A 70 10.97 8.25 8.59
C ILE A 70 12.48 8.06 8.59
N PHE A 71 13.17 8.54 7.56
CA PHE A 71 14.63 8.56 7.56
C PHE A 71 15.15 9.75 8.36
N PRO A 72 15.97 9.52 9.41
CA PRO A 72 16.62 10.61 10.13
C PRO A 72 17.48 11.52 9.25
N ALA A 73 18.01 10.99 8.14
CA ALA A 73 18.76 11.74 7.14
C ALA A 73 17.97 12.89 6.47
N LEU A 74 16.64 12.89 6.55
CA LEU A 74 15.81 14.00 6.06
C LEU A 74 16.14 15.33 6.75
N GLY A 75 16.52 15.31 8.03
CA GLY A 75 16.89 16.52 8.78
C GLY A 75 18.10 17.24 8.16
N PRO A 76 19.29 16.63 8.13
CA PRO A 76 20.48 17.25 7.52
C PRO A 76 20.30 17.48 6.02
N LEU A 77 19.60 16.59 5.28
CA LEU A 77 19.34 16.78 3.85
C LEU A 77 18.48 18.03 3.59
N SER A 78 17.44 18.23 4.38
CA SER A 78 16.56 19.41 4.26
C SER A 78 17.30 20.73 4.39
N LYS A 79 18.37 20.77 5.17
CA LYS A 79 19.24 21.96 5.32
C LYS A 79 20.07 22.28 4.08
N CYS A 80 20.36 21.31 3.23
CA CYS A 80 21.03 21.53 1.95
C CYS A 80 20.15 22.25 0.92
N PHE A 81 18.84 22.20 1.15
CA PHE A 81 17.81 22.83 0.36
C PHE A 81 17.09 23.92 1.17
N HIS A 82 15.91 24.35 0.72
CA HIS A 82 15.06 25.27 1.48
C HIS A 82 13.95 24.52 2.28
N THR A 83 13.84 23.20 2.13
CA THR A 83 12.76 22.37 2.68
C THR A 83 12.64 22.49 4.20
N LYS A 84 11.48 22.80 4.72
CA LYS A 84 11.17 22.71 6.15
C LYS A 84 10.86 21.25 6.49
N PHE A 85 11.57 20.69 7.48
CA PHE A 85 11.30 19.36 7.99
C PHE A 85 10.50 19.47 9.29
N VAL A 86 9.25 18.99 9.26
CA VAL A 86 8.28 19.13 10.36
C VAL A 86 7.93 17.74 10.91
N THR A 87 8.09 17.57 12.22
CA THR A 87 7.65 16.38 12.95
C THR A 87 6.43 16.71 13.82
N THR A 88 5.45 15.80 13.90
CA THR A 88 4.19 16.04 14.58
C THR A 88 3.94 15.11 15.78
N SER A 89 4.65 14.00 15.86
CA SER A 89 4.50 13.04 16.96
C SER A 89 5.62 13.16 17.99
N PRO A 90 5.30 13.17 19.30
CA PRO A 90 6.30 13.24 20.36
C PRO A 90 7.21 11.99 20.44
N ILE A 91 6.76 10.85 19.91
CA ILE A 91 7.53 9.60 19.90
C ILE A 91 8.42 9.47 18.64
N ALA A 92 8.33 10.39 17.70
CA ALA A 92 9.10 10.40 16.46
C ALA A 92 9.67 11.79 16.15
N GLN A 93 10.20 12.46 17.15
CA GLN A 93 10.95 13.69 16.96
C GLN A 93 12.29 13.36 16.31
N MET A 94 12.56 13.97 15.17
CA MET A 94 13.79 13.78 14.43
C MET A 94 14.76 14.96 14.67
N PRO A 95 16.07 14.72 14.66
CA PRO A 95 17.05 15.79 14.66
C PRO A 95 16.80 16.76 13.51
N ASP A 96 17.09 18.03 13.75
CA ASP A 96 16.98 19.09 12.72
C ASP A 96 15.56 19.34 12.18
N SER A 97 14.52 18.86 12.88
CA SER A 97 13.12 19.12 12.53
C SER A 97 12.52 20.24 13.36
N GLU A 98 11.51 20.92 12.81
CA GLU A 98 10.59 21.76 13.57
C GLU A 98 9.50 20.86 14.16
N PHE A 99 9.31 20.91 15.48
CA PHE A 99 8.32 20.08 16.14
C PHE A 99 7.01 20.85 16.34
N ILE A 100 5.95 20.43 15.66
CA ILE A 100 4.59 20.93 15.82
C ILE A 100 3.74 19.78 16.33
N ARG A 101 3.59 19.70 17.66
CA ARG A 101 2.89 18.59 18.31
C ARG A 101 1.45 18.46 17.82
N PHE A 102 1.10 17.27 17.34
CA PHE A 102 -0.30 16.95 17.06
C PHE A 102 -1.12 16.96 18.35
N ASN A 103 -2.24 17.68 18.31
CA ASN A 103 -3.29 17.67 19.31
C ASN A 103 -4.63 17.76 18.57
N ALA A 104 -5.57 16.88 18.90
CA ALA A 104 -6.86 16.80 18.22
C ALA A 104 -7.65 18.13 18.31
N GLU A 105 -7.54 18.84 19.44
CA GLU A 105 -8.25 20.12 19.67
C GLU A 105 -7.71 21.26 18.80
N THR A 106 -6.40 21.27 18.53
CA THR A 106 -5.72 22.33 17.76
C THR A 106 -5.27 21.86 16.39
N ALA A 107 -5.67 20.67 15.95
CA ALA A 107 -5.20 20.05 14.71
C ALA A 107 -5.46 20.93 13.47
N GLY A 108 -6.61 21.62 13.43
CA GLY A 108 -6.94 22.55 12.35
C GLY A 108 -6.00 23.77 12.31
N GLU A 109 -5.74 24.38 13.43
CA GLU A 109 -4.84 25.53 13.54
C GLU A 109 -3.40 25.14 13.16
N ASN A 110 -2.95 23.99 13.67
CA ASN A 110 -1.62 23.46 13.35
C ASN A 110 -1.48 23.13 11.86
N ALA A 111 -2.49 22.51 11.25
CA ALA A 111 -2.50 22.22 9.83
C ALA A 111 -2.43 23.48 8.97
N LYS A 112 -3.21 24.53 9.36
CA LYS A 112 -3.17 25.83 8.70
C LYS A 112 -1.80 26.49 8.84
N ALA A 113 -1.20 26.43 10.03
CA ALA A 113 0.14 26.97 10.29
C ALA A 113 1.21 26.28 9.45
N ILE A 114 1.13 24.95 9.29
CA ILE A 114 2.05 24.16 8.43
C ILE A 114 1.91 24.57 6.97
N VAL A 115 0.69 24.69 6.45
CA VAL A 115 0.46 25.13 5.06
C VAL A 115 1.01 26.55 4.85
N LYS A 116 0.74 27.45 5.79
CA LYS A 116 1.27 28.82 5.75
C LYS A 116 2.79 28.84 5.78
N MET A 117 3.42 28.04 6.65
CA MET A 117 4.88 27.88 6.72
C MET A 117 5.47 27.45 5.37
N ALA A 118 4.85 26.47 4.71
CA ALA A 118 5.27 26.04 3.38
C ALA A 118 5.17 27.17 2.35
N ILE A 119 4.06 27.93 2.34
CA ILE A 119 3.87 29.08 1.46
C ILE A 119 4.95 30.13 1.71
N ASP A 120 5.18 30.50 2.97
CA ASP A 120 6.19 31.50 3.35
C ASP A 120 7.61 31.07 2.96
N ASN A 121 7.85 29.76 2.89
CA ASN A 121 9.13 29.20 2.52
C ASN A 121 9.38 29.18 1.01
N PHE A 122 8.36 29.37 0.18
CA PHE A 122 8.48 29.41 -1.29
C PHE A 122 9.51 30.43 -1.77
N LYS A 123 9.61 31.57 -1.12
CA LYS A 123 10.61 32.63 -1.44
C LYS A 123 12.06 32.18 -1.29
N ASN A 124 12.30 31.12 -0.52
CA ASN A 124 13.63 30.55 -0.27
C ASN A 124 14.00 29.46 -1.29
N ARG A 125 13.08 29.10 -2.20
CA ARG A 125 13.35 28.14 -3.27
C ARG A 125 14.47 28.65 -4.17
N LYS A 126 15.43 27.78 -4.44
CA LYS A 126 16.56 28.05 -5.32
C LYS A 126 16.25 27.47 -6.70
N PRO A 127 15.86 28.28 -7.69
CA PRO A 127 15.43 27.79 -9.01
C PRO A 127 16.47 26.89 -9.70
N GLU A 128 17.75 27.15 -9.47
CA GLU A 128 18.86 26.39 -10.02
C GLU A 128 18.98 24.95 -9.47
N LEU A 129 18.37 24.70 -8.32
CA LEU A 129 18.34 23.37 -7.69
C LEU A 129 17.05 22.59 -8.00
N VAL A 130 16.09 23.22 -8.70
CA VAL A 130 14.81 22.56 -9.00
C VAL A 130 14.96 21.58 -10.14
N HIS A 131 14.74 20.30 -9.82
CA HIS A 131 14.72 19.22 -10.80
C HIS A 131 13.54 18.28 -10.53
N ILE A 132 12.43 18.51 -11.23
CA ILE A 132 11.20 17.70 -11.10
C ILE A 132 11.15 16.71 -12.27
N PRO A 133 11.20 15.40 -12.01
CA PRO A 133 11.00 14.37 -13.03
C PRO A 133 9.68 14.57 -13.77
N GLN A 134 9.69 14.45 -15.09
CA GLN A 134 8.48 14.62 -15.91
C GLN A 134 7.66 13.33 -16.07
N LEU A 135 8.12 12.22 -15.46
CA LEU A 135 7.42 10.95 -15.50
C LEU A 135 6.18 10.99 -14.59
N LYS A 136 5.03 10.63 -15.17
CA LYS A 136 3.76 10.48 -14.45
C LYS A 136 3.11 9.17 -14.86
N GLN A 137 2.58 8.44 -13.89
CA GLN A 137 1.82 7.21 -14.12
C GLN A 137 0.42 7.38 -13.53
N LYS A 138 -0.59 6.90 -14.27
CA LYS A 138 -1.97 6.82 -13.77
C LYS A 138 -2.14 5.61 -12.87
N ALA A 139 -2.94 5.77 -11.81
CA ALA A 139 -3.32 4.68 -10.94
C ALA A 139 -4.77 4.86 -10.50
N THR A 140 -5.54 3.76 -10.48
CA THR A 140 -6.86 3.73 -9.86
C THR A 140 -6.69 3.28 -8.41
N VAL A 141 -7.19 4.06 -7.47
CA VAL A 141 -6.96 3.88 -6.03
C VAL A 141 -8.26 3.83 -5.24
N GLY A 142 -8.22 3.30 -4.01
CA GLY A 142 -9.34 3.40 -3.06
C GLY A 142 -10.38 2.29 -3.17
N TYR A 143 -9.99 1.06 -3.43
CA TYR A 143 -10.91 -0.08 -3.39
C TYR A 143 -11.20 -0.48 -1.94
N SER A 144 -12.38 -0.12 -1.43
CA SER A 144 -12.92 -0.68 -0.19
C SER A 144 -13.50 -2.08 -0.41
N VAL A 145 -13.86 -2.78 0.67
CA VAL A 145 -14.54 -4.08 0.58
C VAL A 145 -15.81 -3.95 -0.26
N GLU A 146 -16.63 -2.94 0.01
CA GLU A 146 -17.89 -2.68 -0.70
C GLU A 146 -17.65 -2.31 -2.17
N ALA A 147 -16.58 -1.56 -2.46
CA ALA A 147 -16.23 -1.20 -3.84
C ALA A 147 -15.84 -2.45 -4.66
N ILE A 148 -15.05 -3.36 -4.07
CA ILE A 148 -14.67 -4.63 -4.72
C ILE A 148 -15.92 -5.47 -5.02
N VAL A 149 -16.77 -5.66 -4.03
CA VAL A 149 -18.00 -6.45 -4.18
C VAL A 149 -18.91 -5.84 -5.25
N LYS A 150 -19.11 -4.52 -5.21
CA LYS A 150 -19.96 -3.82 -6.16
C LYS A 150 -19.48 -3.91 -7.61
N VAL A 151 -18.17 -3.81 -7.85
CA VAL A 151 -17.64 -3.92 -9.23
C VAL A 151 -17.73 -5.35 -9.76
N LEU A 152 -17.58 -6.35 -8.89
CA LEU A 152 -17.65 -7.77 -9.25
C LEU A 152 -19.11 -8.23 -9.46
N ASP A 153 -20.10 -7.61 -8.83
CA ASP A 153 -21.51 -7.91 -9.06
C ASP A 153 -21.89 -7.69 -10.54
N GLY A 154 -21.36 -6.65 -11.16
CA GLY A 154 -21.52 -6.43 -12.60
C GLY A 154 -20.94 -7.52 -13.49
N VAL A 155 -19.99 -8.32 -12.99
CA VAL A 155 -19.37 -9.44 -13.72
C VAL A 155 -20.22 -10.71 -13.62
N THR A 156 -20.76 -11.00 -12.45
CA THR A 156 -21.50 -12.24 -12.16
C THR A 156 -22.97 -12.17 -12.58
N ASN A 157 -23.51 -10.96 -12.82
CA ASN A 157 -24.93 -10.74 -13.07
C ASN A 157 -25.85 -11.38 -11.99
N SER A 158 -25.35 -11.40 -10.75
CA SER A 158 -26.03 -12.10 -9.66
C SER A 158 -27.38 -11.50 -9.30
N GLN A 159 -27.64 -10.22 -9.66
CA GLN A 159 -28.84 -9.44 -9.31
C GLN A 159 -29.17 -9.49 -7.80
N VAL A 160 -28.17 -9.76 -6.98
CA VAL A 160 -28.29 -9.84 -5.52
C VAL A 160 -28.08 -8.44 -4.95
N ASP A 161 -28.80 -8.11 -3.88
CA ASP A 161 -28.44 -6.96 -3.07
C ASP A 161 -27.03 -7.22 -2.48
N VAL A 162 -26.04 -6.52 -3.01
CA VAL A 162 -24.62 -6.68 -2.62
C VAL A 162 -24.29 -6.01 -1.30
N THR A 163 -25.28 -5.44 -0.62
CA THR A 163 -25.10 -4.84 0.69
C THR A 163 -24.81 -5.93 1.73
N GLY A 164 -23.59 -5.94 2.28
CA GLY A 164 -23.19 -6.87 3.33
C GLY A 164 -22.90 -8.30 2.88
N THR A 165 -22.63 -8.55 1.61
CA THR A 165 -22.25 -9.88 1.08
C THR A 165 -21.02 -9.80 0.17
N THR A 166 -20.23 -10.88 0.12
CA THR A 166 -19.08 -11.05 -0.78
C THR A 166 -19.36 -12.06 -1.91
N LYS A 167 -20.63 -12.45 -2.10
CA LYS A 167 -21.03 -13.47 -3.08
C LYS A 167 -20.48 -13.25 -4.50
N PRO A 168 -20.44 -12.03 -5.07
CA PRO A 168 -19.85 -11.84 -6.39
C PRO A 168 -18.38 -12.26 -6.47
N LEU A 169 -17.60 -11.97 -5.44
CA LEU A 169 -16.20 -12.42 -5.35
C LEU A 169 -16.12 -13.95 -5.18
N LEU A 170 -16.97 -14.52 -4.34
CA LEU A 170 -17.06 -15.96 -4.14
C LEU A 170 -17.41 -16.69 -5.44
N GLU A 171 -18.37 -16.21 -6.21
CA GLU A 171 -18.74 -16.77 -7.52
C GLU A 171 -17.59 -16.71 -8.54
N CYS A 172 -16.85 -15.59 -8.59
CA CYS A 172 -15.66 -15.48 -9.44
C CYS A 172 -14.57 -16.50 -9.05
N ILE A 173 -14.39 -16.77 -7.76
CA ILE A 173 -13.41 -17.75 -7.26
C ILE A 173 -13.87 -19.18 -7.50
N THR A 174 -15.11 -19.51 -7.19
CA THR A 174 -15.65 -20.89 -7.33
C THR A 174 -15.78 -21.31 -8.78
N SER A 175 -16.13 -20.36 -9.68
CA SER A 175 -16.14 -20.62 -11.12
C SER A 175 -14.76 -20.77 -11.76
N GLY A 176 -13.68 -20.44 -11.03
CA GLY A 176 -12.31 -20.48 -11.52
C GLY A 176 -11.92 -19.33 -12.45
N VAL A 177 -12.79 -18.33 -12.64
CA VAL A 177 -12.46 -17.12 -13.41
C VAL A 177 -11.40 -16.29 -12.68
N ILE A 178 -11.47 -16.22 -11.35
CA ILE A 178 -10.40 -15.80 -10.46
C ILE A 178 -9.95 -17.05 -9.69
N ARG A 179 -8.67 -17.41 -9.78
CA ARG A 179 -8.17 -18.61 -9.10
C ARG A 179 -7.98 -18.40 -7.60
N GLY A 180 -7.77 -17.17 -7.16
CA GLY A 180 -7.58 -16.80 -5.77
C GLY A 180 -7.17 -15.35 -5.63
N ALA A 181 -6.72 -14.99 -4.44
CA ALA A 181 -6.25 -13.63 -4.17
C ALA A 181 -4.92 -13.61 -3.43
N VAL A 182 -4.10 -12.62 -3.72
CA VAL A 182 -2.88 -12.32 -2.96
C VAL A 182 -3.00 -10.94 -2.33
N ALA A 183 -2.87 -10.88 -1.01
CA ALA A 183 -2.66 -9.63 -0.29
C ALA A 183 -1.16 -9.26 -0.40
N MET A 184 -0.81 -8.42 -1.38
CA MET A 184 0.56 -7.98 -1.63
C MET A 184 0.82 -6.70 -0.84
N VAL A 185 1.67 -6.79 0.18
CA VAL A 185 1.83 -5.74 1.18
C VAL A 185 3.30 -5.48 1.52
N GLY A 186 3.55 -4.52 2.38
CA GLY A 186 4.85 -4.32 3.00
C GLY A 186 5.64 -3.13 2.50
N CYS A 187 6.89 -3.13 2.88
CA CYS A 187 7.85 -2.05 2.73
C CYS A 187 8.66 -2.19 1.44
N ASN A 188 9.70 -1.35 1.33
CA ASN A 188 10.89 -1.63 0.51
C ASN A 188 12.08 -1.89 1.43
N ASN A 189 12.86 -2.91 1.15
CA ASN A 189 14.04 -3.24 1.92
C ASN A 189 15.29 -2.62 1.25
N PRO A 190 16.12 -1.84 1.98
CA PRO A 190 17.29 -1.21 1.41
C PRO A 190 18.42 -2.18 1.03
N LYS A 191 18.33 -3.46 1.43
CA LYS A 191 19.33 -4.49 1.12
C LYS A 191 19.11 -5.18 -0.23
N ILE A 192 17.96 -4.97 -0.88
CA ILE A 192 17.59 -5.60 -2.15
C ILE A 192 17.19 -4.54 -3.16
N ARG A 193 17.03 -4.94 -4.43
CA ARG A 193 16.59 -4.04 -5.49
C ARG A 193 15.16 -3.54 -5.23
N PRO A 194 14.95 -2.22 -5.03
CA PRO A 194 13.64 -1.69 -4.67
C PRO A 194 12.57 -1.97 -5.72
N ASP A 195 11.35 -2.27 -5.29
CA ASP A 195 10.15 -2.55 -6.09
C ASP A 195 10.21 -3.81 -6.96
N TYR A 196 11.39 -4.38 -7.19
CA TYR A 196 11.57 -5.47 -8.13
C TYR A 196 10.75 -6.70 -7.76
N ALA A 197 10.86 -7.16 -6.52
CA ALA A 197 10.12 -8.32 -6.05
C ALA A 197 8.61 -8.07 -6.07
N HIS A 198 8.16 -6.91 -5.62
CA HIS A 198 6.75 -6.52 -5.68
C HIS A 198 6.20 -6.60 -7.11
N ILE A 199 6.89 -5.99 -8.07
CA ILE A 199 6.42 -5.88 -9.46
C ILE A 199 6.39 -7.24 -10.14
N GLU A 200 7.47 -8.03 -10.02
CA GLU A 200 7.57 -9.32 -10.73
C GLU A 200 6.58 -10.35 -10.15
N LEU A 201 6.43 -10.40 -8.80
CA LEU A 201 5.43 -11.27 -8.18
C LEU A 201 4.00 -10.88 -8.60
N MET A 202 3.66 -9.59 -8.62
CA MET A 202 2.34 -9.14 -9.05
C MET A 202 2.05 -9.52 -10.50
N LYS A 203 3.00 -9.30 -11.42
CA LYS A 203 2.85 -9.69 -12.83
C LYS A 203 2.58 -11.17 -13.00
N LYS A 204 3.29 -12.01 -12.25
CA LYS A 204 3.08 -13.46 -12.29
C LYS A 204 1.76 -13.90 -11.69
N CYS A 205 1.35 -13.28 -10.57
CA CYS A 205 0.04 -13.53 -9.98
C CYS A 205 -1.10 -13.21 -10.96
N ILE A 206 -1.10 -12.01 -11.55
CA ILE A 206 -2.17 -11.62 -12.48
C ILE A 206 -2.17 -12.44 -13.78
N ALA A 207 -0.99 -12.87 -14.26
CA ALA A 207 -0.88 -13.77 -15.41
C ALA A 207 -1.46 -15.17 -15.14
N ASN A 208 -1.58 -15.58 -13.88
CA ASN A 208 -2.18 -16.83 -13.44
C ASN A 208 -3.61 -16.66 -12.90
N ASP A 209 -4.33 -15.63 -13.33
CA ASP A 209 -5.71 -15.33 -12.93
C ASP A 209 -5.91 -15.14 -11.41
N ILE A 210 -4.87 -14.72 -10.71
CA ILE A 210 -4.90 -14.40 -9.28
C ILE A 210 -5.01 -12.89 -9.13
N VAL A 211 -6.08 -12.41 -8.49
CA VAL A 211 -6.25 -10.98 -8.21
C VAL A 211 -5.28 -10.53 -7.12
N VAL A 212 -4.68 -9.37 -7.31
CA VAL A 212 -3.77 -8.78 -6.33
C VAL A 212 -4.46 -7.62 -5.63
N ILE A 213 -4.50 -7.67 -4.30
CA ILE A 213 -4.93 -6.56 -3.46
C ILE A 213 -3.69 -5.99 -2.78
N ALA A 214 -3.36 -4.74 -3.11
CA ALA A 214 -2.11 -4.13 -2.69
C ALA A 214 -2.30 -2.99 -1.71
N SER A 215 -1.36 -2.86 -0.76
CA SER A 215 -1.30 -1.74 0.19
C SER A 215 0.13 -1.31 0.50
N GLY A 216 0.29 -0.10 1.05
CA GLY A 216 1.58 0.41 1.47
C GLY A 216 2.57 0.65 0.33
N CYS A 217 3.86 0.39 0.57
CA CYS A 217 4.91 0.58 -0.45
C CYS A 217 4.76 -0.39 -1.62
N SER A 218 4.20 -1.57 -1.39
CA SER A 218 3.85 -2.54 -2.44
C SER A 218 2.86 -1.94 -3.45
N ALA A 219 1.81 -1.26 -2.95
CA ALA A 219 0.84 -0.57 -3.80
C ALA A 219 1.50 0.55 -4.63
N GLN A 220 2.43 1.30 -4.05
CA GLN A 220 3.15 2.33 -4.79
C GLN A 220 4.10 1.75 -5.85
N ALA A 221 4.72 0.59 -5.58
CA ALA A 221 5.49 -0.14 -6.58
C ALA A 221 4.61 -0.53 -7.78
N ALA A 222 3.41 -1.06 -7.51
CA ALA A 222 2.42 -1.37 -8.54
C ALA A 222 1.99 -0.14 -9.33
N ALA A 223 1.71 0.98 -8.65
CA ALA A 223 1.32 2.25 -9.30
C ALA A 223 2.41 2.75 -10.25
N LYS A 224 3.68 2.78 -9.80
CA LYS A 224 4.83 3.19 -10.64
C LYS A 224 5.02 2.28 -11.86
N ALA A 225 4.76 0.99 -11.71
CA ALA A 225 4.85 0.00 -12.79
C ALA A 225 3.64 0.00 -13.73
N GLY A 226 2.63 0.84 -13.49
CA GLY A 226 1.41 0.89 -14.29
C GLY A 226 0.42 -0.26 -14.03
N LEU A 227 0.66 -1.11 -13.03
CA LEU A 227 -0.21 -2.27 -12.74
C LEU A 227 -1.57 -1.88 -12.15
N MET A 228 -1.72 -0.64 -11.70
CA MET A 228 -2.98 -0.03 -11.23
C MET A 228 -3.69 0.81 -12.29
N ASP A 229 -3.21 0.79 -13.52
CA ASP A 229 -3.92 1.31 -14.69
C ASP A 229 -4.75 0.20 -15.34
N LYS A 230 -5.91 0.54 -15.90
CA LYS A 230 -6.80 -0.42 -16.55
C LYS A 230 -6.17 -1.11 -17.78
N SER A 231 -5.16 -0.50 -18.40
CA SER A 231 -4.39 -1.10 -19.49
C SER A 231 -3.57 -2.31 -19.06
N ALA A 232 -3.26 -2.44 -17.77
CA ALA A 232 -2.51 -3.59 -17.25
C ALA A 232 -3.27 -4.93 -17.37
N LYS A 233 -4.56 -4.90 -17.68
CA LYS A 233 -5.34 -6.12 -18.00
C LYS A 233 -4.72 -6.99 -19.09
N ASP A 234 -3.92 -6.40 -19.98
CA ASP A 234 -3.25 -7.15 -21.05
C ASP A 234 -2.11 -8.05 -20.55
N LEU A 235 -1.70 -7.89 -19.29
CA LEU A 235 -0.75 -8.76 -18.59
C LEU A 235 -1.42 -9.93 -17.87
N CYS A 236 -2.74 -9.97 -17.81
CA CYS A 236 -3.52 -10.96 -17.06
C CYS A 236 -3.69 -12.26 -17.84
N GLY A 237 -3.94 -13.35 -17.11
CA GLY A 237 -4.55 -14.54 -17.67
C GLY A 237 -5.95 -14.25 -18.22
N ALA A 238 -6.52 -15.21 -18.93
CA ALA A 238 -7.79 -15.01 -19.63
C ALA A 238 -8.98 -14.72 -18.70
N GLY A 239 -9.01 -15.36 -17.54
CA GLY A 239 -10.07 -15.19 -16.55
C GLY A 239 -10.05 -13.80 -15.93
N LEU A 240 -8.93 -13.41 -15.33
CA LEU A 240 -8.79 -12.10 -14.70
C LEU A 240 -8.88 -10.96 -15.71
N LYS A 241 -8.37 -11.14 -16.95
CA LYS A 241 -8.54 -10.17 -18.03
C LYS A 241 -10.02 -9.90 -18.29
N ARG A 242 -10.82 -10.95 -18.41
CA ARG A 242 -12.26 -10.83 -18.60
C ARG A 242 -12.95 -10.08 -17.45
N VAL A 243 -12.56 -10.37 -16.20
CA VAL A 243 -13.07 -9.64 -15.03
C VAL A 243 -12.72 -8.17 -15.11
N CYS A 244 -11.47 -7.84 -15.40
CA CYS A 244 -11.01 -6.46 -15.54
C CYS A 244 -11.75 -5.70 -16.65
N GLU A 245 -12.07 -6.36 -17.77
CA GLU A 245 -12.80 -5.77 -18.87
C GLU A 245 -14.28 -5.51 -18.53
N LEU A 246 -14.94 -6.46 -17.89
CA LEU A 246 -16.35 -6.35 -17.54
C LEU A 246 -16.61 -5.38 -16.39
N ALA A 247 -15.72 -5.38 -15.38
CA ALA A 247 -15.81 -4.53 -14.21
C ALA A 247 -15.18 -3.15 -14.40
N ASP A 248 -14.46 -2.94 -15.52
CA ASP A 248 -13.70 -1.72 -15.80
C ASP A 248 -12.69 -1.35 -14.69
N ILE A 249 -11.95 -2.37 -14.20
CA ILE A 249 -10.97 -2.24 -13.11
C ILE A 249 -9.55 -2.65 -13.55
N PRO A 250 -8.49 -2.18 -12.87
CA PRO A 250 -7.15 -2.72 -13.04
C PRO A 250 -7.03 -4.09 -12.34
N PRO A 251 -6.01 -4.91 -12.70
CA PRO A 251 -5.80 -6.22 -12.08
C PRO A 251 -5.19 -6.16 -10.68
N VAL A 252 -4.59 -5.03 -10.31
CA VAL A 252 -4.05 -4.77 -8.97
C VAL A 252 -4.91 -3.71 -8.32
N LEU A 253 -5.57 -4.08 -7.21
CA LEU A 253 -6.51 -3.23 -6.51
C LEU A 253 -5.85 -2.56 -5.30
N HIS A 254 -5.86 -1.22 -5.27
CA HIS A 254 -5.32 -0.44 -4.16
C HIS A 254 -6.29 -0.40 -2.99
N MET A 255 -5.91 -0.93 -1.83
CA MET A 255 -6.76 -0.92 -0.64
C MET A 255 -6.29 0.06 0.46
N GLY A 256 -5.23 0.80 0.23
CA GLY A 256 -4.77 1.83 1.16
C GLY A 256 -3.35 1.63 1.67
N SER A 257 -3.10 2.00 2.92
CA SER A 257 -1.79 1.93 3.57
C SER A 257 -1.54 0.57 4.23
N CYS A 258 -0.36 0.41 4.84
CA CYS A 258 -0.04 -0.81 5.59
C CYS A 258 -1.00 -1.06 6.77
N VAL A 259 -1.57 -0.01 7.39
CA VAL A 259 -2.54 -0.19 8.48
C VAL A 259 -3.91 -0.65 7.97
N ASP A 260 -4.20 -0.44 6.69
CA ASP A 260 -5.45 -0.89 6.04
C ASP A 260 -5.46 -2.40 5.72
N ILE A 261 -4.43 -3.15 6.09
CA ILE A 261 -4.46 -4.62 6.04
C ILE A 261 -5.65 -5.18 6.83
N SER A 262 -6.09 -4.49 7.88
CA SER A 262 -7.33 -4.81 8.57
C SER A 262 -8.56 -4.91 7.64
N ARG A 263 -8.62 -4.09 6.60
CA ARG A 263 -9.69 -4.17 5.57
C ARG A 263 -9.58 -5.43 4.72
N MET A 264 -8.34 -5.86 4.40
CA MET A 264 -8.12 -7.13 3.69
C MET A 264 -8.57 -8.31 4.55
N MET A 265 -8.32 -8.24 5.87
CA MET A 265 -8.79 -9.27 6.81
C MET A 265 -10.30 -9.27 6.94
N ILE A 266 -10.96 -8.11 6.94
CA ILE A 266 -12.43 -8.00 6.92
C ILE A 266 -12.98 -8.63 5.63
N LEU A 267 -12.40 -8.33 4.47
CA LEU A 267 -12.81 -8.95 3.21
C LEU A 267 -12.67 -10.47 3.26
N ALA A 268 -11.56 -10.99 3.77
CA ALA A 268 -11.34 -12.43 3.92
C ALA A 268 -12.34 -13.06 4.91
N ALA A 269 -12.64 -12.39 6.02
CA ALA A 269 -13.60 -12.88 7.02
C ALA A 269 -15.02 -12.92 6.47
N GLU A 270 -15.47 -11.87 5.76
CA GLU A 270 -16.81 -11.86 5.14
C GLU A 270 -16.89 -12.90 4.00
N LEU A 271 -15.83 -13.08 3.22
CA LEU A 271 -15.76 -14.11 2.19
C LEU A 271 -15.85 -15.52 2.81
N ALA A 272 -15.12 -15.77 3.88
CA ALA A 272 -15.18 -17.05 4.60
C ALA A 272 -16.58 -17.33 5.17
N LYS A 273 -17.20 -16.31 5.76
CA LYS A 273 -18.56 -16.38 6.31
C LYS A 273 -19.57 -16.70 5.21
N ASP A 274 -19.53 -16.01 4.07
CA ASP A 274 -20.46 -16.26 2.95
C ASP A 274 -20.25 -17.65 2.32
N ALA A 275 -19.01 -18.15 2.33
CA ALA A 275 -18.66 -19.47 1.85
C ALA A 275 -18.93 -20.61 2.87
N GLY A 276 -19.23 -20.28 4.14
CA GLY A 276 -19.36 -21.27 5.22
C GLY A 276 -18.01 -21.93 5.59
N LEU A 277 -16.90 -21.22 5.42
CA LEU A 277 -15.53 -21.70 5.61
C LEU A 277 -14.82 -20.98 6.76
N GLN A 278 -13.67 -21.50 7.15
CA GLN A 278 -12.69 -20.77 7.96
C GLN A 278 -11.76 -19.97 7.03
N ILE A 279 -11.17 -18.88 7.53
CA ILE A 279 -10.27 -18.02 6.73
C ILE A 279 -9.08 -18.82 6.16
N ASN A 280 -8.50 -19.73 6.92
CA ASN A 280 -7.37 -20.56 6.50
C ASN A 280 -7.69 -21.55 5.37
N GLN A 281 -8.96 -21.77 5.07
CA GLN A 281 -9.41 -22.63 3.96
C GLN A 281 -9.57 -21.86 2.64
N LEU A 282 -9.66 -20.52 2.69
CA LEU A 282 -9.80 -19.71 1.50
C LEU A 282 -8.56 -19.79 0.59
N PRO A 283 -8.70 -19.78 -0.74
CA PRO A 283 -7.59 -19.73 -1.69
C PRO A 283 -6.97 -18.32 -1.72
N VAL A 284 -6.49 -17.88 -0.57
CA VAL A 284 -5.90 -16.55 -0.33
C VAL A 284 -4.59 -16.70 0.40
N VAL A 285 -3.59 -15.92 0.02
CA VAL A 285 -2.30 -15.83 0.69
C VAL A 285 -1.88 -14.37 0.88
N GLY A 286 -1.04 -14.11 1.87
CA GLY A 286 -0.35 -12.85 2.07
C GLY A 286 1.07 -12.89 1.55
N CYS A 287 1.59 -11.78 1.05
CA CYS A 287 2.98 -11.67 0.64
C CYS A 287 3.57 -10.31 0.99
N ALA A 288 4.75 -10.31 1.61
CA ALA A 288 5.53 -9.12 1.91
C ALA A 288 6.98 -9.31 1.41
N PRO A 289 7.20 -9.24 0.08
CA PRO A 289 8.46 -9.68 -0.53
C PRO A 289 9.67 -8.80 -0.18
N GLU A 290 9.43 -7.54 0.16
CA GLU A 290 10.47 -6.56 0.50
C GLU A 290 10.28 -5.97 1.91
N TRP A 291 9.68 -6.72 2.83
CA TRP A 291 9.43 -6.21 4.17
C TRP A 291 10.73 -5.75 4.88
N MET A 292 10.63 -4.77 5.78
CA MET A 292 11.79 -4.20 6.45
C MET A 292 11.54 -3.74 7.91
N SER A 293 10.39 -3.15 8.21
CA SER A 293 10.18 -2.49 9.51
C SER A 293 9.54 -3.39 10.56
N GLU A 294 9.67 -3.03 11.84
CA GLU A 294 9.02 -3.72 12.98
C GLU A 294 7.50 -3.78 12.81
N LYS A 295 6.92 -2.74 12.22
CA LYS A 295 5.49 -2.73 11.88
C LYS A 295 5.14 -3.87 10.92
N ALA A 296 5.99 -4.18 9.95
CA ALA A 296 5.76 -5.28 9.03
C ALA A 296 5.74 -6.63 9.75
N VAL A 297 6.60 -6.84 10.73
CA VAL A 297 6.59 -8.04 11.59
C VAL A 297 5.28 -8.13 12.39
N SER A 298 4.86 -7.04 13.02
CA SER A 298 3.62 -6.98 13.78
C SER A 298 2.39 -7.28 12.92
N ILE A 299 2.32 -6.67 11.73
CA ILE A 299 1.24 -6.90 10.78
C ILE A 299 1.28 -8.35 10.24
N GLY A 300 2.45 -8.88 9.92
CA GLY A 300 2.61 -10.27 9.49
C GLY A 300 2.09 -11.27 10.51
N ASN A 301 2.42 -11.05 11.79
CA ASN A 301 1.90 -11.88 12.88
C ASN A 301 0.37 -11.79 13.00
N TYR A 302 -0.21 -10.60 12.80
CA TYR A 302 -1.66 -10.44 12.75
C TYR A 302 -2.27 -11.25 11.59
N VAL A 303 -1.70 -11.19 10.41
CA VAL A 303 -2.18 -11.90 9.21
C VAL A 303 -2.09 -13.43 9.39
N VAL A 304 -0.95 -13.95 9.84
CA VAL A 304 -0.78 -15.38 10.13
C VAL A 304 -1.69 -15.81 11.29
N GLY A 305 -1.82 -14.95 12.30
CA GLY A 305 -2.72 -15.19 13.44
C GLY A 305 -4.19 -15.31 13.05
N THR A 306 -4.61 -14.69 11.95
CA THR A 306 -5.97 -14.81 11.41
C THR A 306 -6.17 -15.99 10.46
N GLY A 307 -5.12 -16.75 10.17
CA GLY A 307 -5.22 -17.97 9.36
C GLY A 307 -4.81 -17.81 7.89
N ILE A 308 -4.06 -16.76 7.53
CA ILE A 308 -3.58 -16.55 6.15
C ILE A 308 -2.08 -16.86 6.08
N ASP A 309 -1.71 -17.85 5.26
CA ASP A 309 -0.31 -18.16 4.95
C ASP A 309 0.38 -16.94 4.37
N THR A 310 1.55 -16.58 4.90
CA THR A 310 2.25 -15.34 4.56
C THR A 310 3.66 -15.63 4.03
N PHE A 311 3.94 -15.13 2.85
CA PHE A 311 5.17 -15.35 2.10
C PHE A 311 6.10 -14.14 2.23
N LEU A 312 7.38 -14.38 2.53
CA LEU A 312 8.40 -13.36 2.73
C LEU A 312 9.56 -13.55 1.74
N GLY A 313 9.93 -12.49 1.04
CA GLY A 313 11.09 -12.49 0.13
C GLY A 313 12.41 -12.13 0.82
N VAL A 314 12.37 -11.82 2.09
CA VAL A 314 13.55 -11.47 2.91
C VAL A 314 13.48 -12.22 4.22
N ASP A 315 14.62 -12.77 4.66
CA ASP A 315 14.76 -13.43 5.96
C ASP A 315 14.26 -12.52 7.10
N PRO A 316 13.39 -12.99 7.99
CA PRO A 316 12.90 -12.22 9.14
C PRO A 316 13.94 -11.97 10.23
N TYR A 317 15.21 -12.27 9.99
CA TYR A 317 16.35 -12.06 10.91
C TYR A 317 16.21 -12.81 12.25
N VAL A 318 15.51 -13.92 12.25
CA VAL A 318 15.33 -14.80 13.40
C VAL A 318 16.08 -16.13 13.25
N SER A 319 16.79 -16.30 12.16
CA SER A 319 17.56 -17.51 11.81
C SER A 319 18.66 -17.87 12.83
N GLY A 320 19.01 -16.95 13.75
CA GLY A 320 19.85 -17.23 14.90
C GLY A 320 19.19 -18.11 15.99
N SER A 321 17.87 -18.33 15.93
CA SER A 321 17.12 -19.20 16.84
C SER A 321 16.32 -20.24 16.07
N SER A 322 16.74 -21.50 16.14
CA SER A 322 16.01 -22.62 15.54
C SER A 322 14.60 -22.77 16.08
N GLU A 323 14.42 -22.52 17.38
CA GLU A 323 13.10 -22.57 18.04
C GLU A 323 12.16 -21.49 17.49
N MET A 324 12.66 -20.27 17.23
CA MET A 324 11.86 -19.21 16.65
C MET A 324 11.52 -19.51 15.18
N CYS A 325 12.45 -20.06 14.42
CA CYS A 325 12.18 -20.50 13.05
C CYS A 325 11.09 -21.58 13.03
N GLU A 326 11.20 -22.61 13.86
CA GLU A 326 10.18 -23.67 13.98
C GLU A 326 8.82 -23.10 14.42
N LEU A 327 8.81 -22.17 15.38
CA LEU A 327 7.60 -21.53 15.84
C LEU A 327 6.87 -20.80 14.70
N LEU A 328 7.58 -20.01 13.90
CA LEU A 328 6.99 -19.18 12.84
C LEU A 328 6.55 -20.01 11.62
N THR A 329 7.21 -21.12 11.32
CA THR A 329 6.91 -21.96 10.17
C THR A 329 5.92 -23.08 10.52
N GLU A 330 6.19 -23.89 11.53
CA GLU A 330 5.39 -25.05 11.88
C GLU A 330 4.47 -24.81 13.09
N GLY A 331 4.96 -24.06 14.10
CA GLY A 331 4.22 -23.82 15.33
C GLY A 331 2.96 -22.99 15.09
N THR A 332 3.05 -21.90 14.35
CA THR A 332 1.90 -21.07 14.01
C THR A 332 0.85 -21.83 13.22
N ARG A 333 1.26 -22.72 12.31
CA ARG A 333 0.35 -23.57 11.53
C ARG A 333 -0.51 -24.47 12.40
N LYS A 334 0.04 -25.01 13.49
CA LYS A 334 -0.71 -25.84 14.44
C LYS A 334 -1.82 -25.09 15.17
N TRP A 335 -1.64 -23.76 15.36
CA TRP A 335 -2.58 -22.94 16.11
C TRP A 335 -3.59 -22.21 15.24
N THR A 336 -3.15 -21.72 14.08
CA THR A 336 -3.94 -20.83 13.22
C THR A 336 -4.32 -21.46 11.89
N GLY A 337 -3.70 -22.58 11.53
CA GLY A 337 -3.82 -23.20 10.20
C GLY A 337 -2.98 -22.50 9.13
N ALA A 338 -2.17 -21.50 9.51
CA ALA A 338 -1.32 -20.73 8.62
C ALA A 338 0.09 -20.55 9.18
N ALA A 339 1.06 -20.27 8.32
CA ALA A 339 2.45 -20.09 8.69
C ALA A 339 3.16 -19.10 7.78
N TYR A 340 4.38 -18.75 8.17
CA TYR A 340 5.30 -18.06 7.28
C TYR A 340 6.02 -19.04 6.37
N THR A 341 6.24 -18.60 5.13
CA THR A 341 7.17 -19.22 4.19
C THR A 341 8.18 -18.16 3.75
N VAL A 342 9.45 -18.46 3.86
CA VAL A 342 10.54 -17.56 3.48
C VAL A 342 11.25 -18.13 2.26
N GLU A 343 11.27 -17.39 1.16
CA GLU A 343 12.02 -17.72 -0.05
C GLU A 343 12.54 -16.44 -0.71
N THR A 344 13.85 -16.35 -0.87
CA THR A 344 14.51 -15.15 -1.42
C THR A 344 14.62 -15.16 -2.95
N ASP A 345 14.45 -16.32 -3.57
CA ASP A 345 14.33 -16.45 -5.01
C ASP A 345 12.88 -16.12 -5.42
N ILE A 346 12.71 -15.03 -6.17
CA ILE A 346 11.40 -14.49 -6.54
C ILE A 346 10.62 -15.46 -7.43
N GLU A 347 11.30 -16.23 -8.30
CA GLU A 347 10.65 -17.21 -9.15
C GLU A 347 10.05 -18.35 -8.32
N LYS A 348 10.82 -18.86 -7.36
CA LYS A 348 10.35 -19.91 -6.45
C LYS A 348 9.28 -19.39 -5.50
N LEU A 349 9.42 -18.14 -5.03
CA LEU A 349 8.45 -17.56 -4.11
C LEU A 349 7.06 -17.50 -4.73
N VAL A 350 6.95 -17.09 -6.02
CA VAL A 350 5.66 -17.03 -6.68
C VAL A 350 5.10 -18.42 -6.94
N ASP A 351 5.95 -19.40 -7.32
CA ASP A 351 5.51 -20.77 -7.54
C ASP A 351 4.91 -21.38 -6.25
N LEU A 352 5.57 -21.18 -5.10
CA LEU A 352 5.06 -21.60 -3.79
C LEU A 352 3.73 -20.91 -3.42
N MET A 353 3.57 -19.63 -3.75
CA MET A 353 2.32 -18.91 -3.51
C MET A 353 1.17 -19.47 -4.36
N ILE A 354 1.43 -19.72 -5.65
CA ILE A 354 0.45 -20.31 -6.57
C ILE A 354 0.10 -21.72 -6.14
N GLU A 355 1.10 -22.57 -5.85
CA GLU A 355 0.90 -23.92 -5.35
C GLU A 355 0.00 -23.92 -4.11
N ARG A 356 0.26 -23.02 -3.15
CA ARG A 356 -0.56 -22.94 -1.95
C ARG A 356 -2.01 -22.56 -2.22
N ILE A 357 -2.26 -21.65 -3.16
CA ILE A 357 -3.62 -21.31 -3.61
C ILE A 357 -4.29 -22.53 -4.22
N GLU A 358 -3.60 -23.26 -5.11
CA GLU A 358 -4.14 -24.44 -5.78
C GLU A 358 -4.39 -25.61 -4.84
N GLU A 359 -3.54 -25.82 -3.82
CA GLU A 359 -3.80 -26.79 -2.76
C GLU A 359 -5.12 -26.52 -2.05
N LYS A 360 -5.36 -25.25 -1.70
CA LYS A 360 -6.60 -24.83 -1.04
C LYS A 360 -7.82 -24.99 -1.96
N ARG A 361 -7.68 -24.67 -3.26
CA ARG A 361 -8.72 -24.91 -4.25
C ARG A 361 -9.05 -26.41 -4.37
N THR A 362 -8.03 -27.24 -4.50
CA THR A 362 -8.19 -28.70 -4.59
C THR A 362 -8.90 -29.25 -3.34
N ALA A 363 -8.53 -28.78 -2.16
CA ALA A 363 -9.18 -29.18 -0.90
C ALA A 363 -10.67 -28.79 -0.81
N LEU A 364 -11.05 -27.73 -1.53
CA LEU A 364 -12.46 -27.27 -1.63
C LEU A 364 -13.21 -27.91 -2.80
N GLY A 365 -12.54 -28.64 -3.69
CA GLY A 365 -13.14 -29.25 -4.87
C GLY A 365 -13.48 -28.28 -5.98
N ILE A 366 -12.77 -27.16 -6.10
CA ILE A 366 -12.99 -26.10 -7.09
C ILE A 366 -11.76 -25.84 -7.97
#